data_59aa87407aea1fbbf12a37fdb55765d4
#
_entry.id   59aa87407aea1fbbf12a37fdb55765d4
#
_cell.length_a   1.000
_cell.length_b   1.000
_cell.length_c   1.000
_cell.angle_alpha   90.00
_cell.angle_beta   90.00
_cell.angle_gamma   90.00
#
_symmetry.space_group_name_H-M   'P 1'
#
loop_
_entity.id
_entity.type
_entity.pdbx_description
1 polymer ?
#
loop_
_entity_poly.entity_id
_entity_poly.type
_entity_poly.pdbx_seq_one_letter_code
_entity_poly.pdbx_strand_id
1 'polypeptide(L)'
;MLAEQENKVIGMIYEAALNPALWQDVLTEIVDFTGSTTAIFTATDQLSPNYDFVFTHNIPPESMRAYQDEQVKVIDMRIHAPYWMEKALGDTVLQSFAIYADMPKDTDQYIFYEKFAKPTNITHVAAVLLERSVYSWAVFAVHRSPQLDEYSEQEEKILKRLGVHLRRALQIYRQITLLQEDKRNIYQVLDRFKI
;
A
#
# COMPACT_ATOMS: atom_id res chain seq x y z
N MET A 1 7.06 10.76 23.77
CA MET A 1 7.85 10.18 22.65
C MET A 1 6.99 9.38 21.68
N LEU A 2 6.46 8.19 21.98
CA LEU A 2 5.67 7.40 21.02
C LEU A 2 4.42 8.13 20.50
N ALA A 3 3.60 8.72 21.37
CA ALA A 3 2.41 9.45 20.97
C ALA A 3 2.70 10.72 20.14
N GLU A 4 3.80 11.37 20.40
CA GLU A 4 4.24 12.56 19.67
C GLU A 4 4.70 12.20 18.25
N GLN A 5 5.43 11.11 18.12
CA GLN A 5 5.86 10.60 16.80
C GLN A 5 4.66 10.08 16.00
N GLU A 6 3.72 9.38 16.64
CA GLU A 6 2.47 8.95 15.99
C GLU A 6 1.67 10.15 15.49
N ASN A 7 1.54 11.21 16.30
CA ASN A 7 0.86 12.44 15.89
C ASN A 7 1.56 13.16 14.73
N LYS A 8 2.89 13.16 14.71
CA LYS A 8 3.68 13.68 13.58
C LYS A 8 3.32 12.92 12.29
N VAL A 9 3.38 11.59 12.33
CA VAL A 9 3.04 10.73 11.19
C VAL A 9 1.61 11.01 10.70
N ILE A 10 0.65 11.12 11.62
CA ILE A 10 -0.75 11.43 11.28
C ILE A 10 -0.86 12.80 10.58
N GLY A 11 -0.16 13.82 11.06
CA GLY A 11 -0.10 15.12 10.40
C GLY A 11 0.40 15.01 8.97
N MET A 12 1.54 14.33 8.77
CA MET A 12 2.13 14.11 7.45
C MET A 12 1.20 13.34 6.50
N ILE A 13 0.47 12.35 7.00
CA ILE A 13 -0.54 11.60 6.19
C ILE A 13 -1.59 12.55 5.61
N TYR A 14 -2.10 13.49 6.40
CA TYR A 14 -3.12 14.44 5.92
C TYR A 14 -2.53 15.49 4.97
N GLU A 15 -1.30 15.94 5.18
CA GLU A 15 -0.60 16.81 4.25
C GLU A 15 -0.39 16.11 2.89
N ALA A 16 0.02 14.85 2.89
CA ALA A 16 0.19 14.06 1.68
C ALA A 16 -1.12 13.79 0.93
N ALA A 17 -2.25 13.72 1.63
CA ALA A 17 -3.56 13.63 0.99
C ALA A 17 -3.88 14.87 0.13
N LEU A 18 -3.37 16.05 0.52
CA LEU A 18 -3.52 17.31 -0.21
C LEU A 18 -2.40 17.52 -1.26
N ASN A 19 -1.22 16.98 -1.00
CA ASN A 19 -0.05 17.07 -1.87
C ASN A 19 0.61 15.69 -2.04
N PRO A 20 0.27 14.93 -3.10
CA PRO A 20 0.76 13.56 -3.28
C PRO A 20 2.29 13.42 -3.36
N ALA A 21 3.02 14.48 -3.66
CA ALA A 21 4.49 14.46 -3.67
C ALA A 21 5.10 14.15 -2.29
N LEU A 22 4.33 14.37 -1.21
CA LEU A 22 4.77 14.12 0.17
C LEU A 22 4.65 12.65 0.61
N TRP A 23 4.00 11.79 -0.17
CA TRP A 23 3.85 10.37 0.22
C TRP A 23 5.19 9.66 0.43
N GLN A 24 6.23 10.06 -0.30
CA GLN A 24 7.57 9.47 -0.10
C GLN A 24 8.09 9.73 1.32
N ASP A 25 7.92 10.95 1.83
CA ASP A 25 8.35 11.33 3.18
C ASP A 25 7.49 10.64 4.24
N VAL A 26 6.18 10.51 4.00
CA VAL A 26 5.26 9.76 4.88
C VAL A 26 5.68 8.31 5.00
N LEU A 27 5.97 7.64 3.87
CA LEU A 27 6.41 6.24 3.88
C LEU A 27 7.72 6.06 4.64
N THR A 28 8.67 6.99 4.45
CA THR A 28 9.94 7.00 5.18
C THR A 28 9.70 7.09 6.69
N GLU A 29 8.88 8.05 7.13
CA GLU A 29 8.59 8.25 8.56
C GLU A 29 7.84 7.05 9.17
N ILE A 30 6.91 6.43 8.43
CA ILE A 30 6.20 5.22 8.92
C ILE A 30 7.18 4.03 9.04
N VAL A 31 8.06 3.85 8.07
CA VAL A 31 9.09 2.78 8.09
C VAL A 31 9.97 2.94 9.32
N ASP A 32 10.47 4.15 9.58
CA ASP A 32 11.29 4.46 10.75
C ASP A 32 10.51 4.25 12.06
N PHE A 33 9.26 4.72 12.11
CA PHE A 33 8.39 4.62 13.28
C PHE A 33 8.02 3.17 13.64
N THR A 34 7.87 2.30 12.64
CA THR A 34 7.50 0.89 12.83
C THR A 34 8.69 -0.06 12.87
N GLY A 35 9.93 0.46 12.75
CA GLY A 35 11.14 -0.37 12.65
C GLY A 35 11.10 -1.32 11.46
N SER A 36 10.51 -0.87 10.35
CA SER A 36 10.40 -1.62 9.10
C SER A 36 11.57 -1.33 8.18
N THR A 37 11.68 -2.05 7.06
CA THR A 37 12.73 -1.84 6.03
C THR A 37 12.17 -1.25 4.75
N THR A 38 10.96 -1.61 4.40
CA THR A 38 10.29 -1.16 3.17
C THR A 38 8.82 -0.88 3.44
N ALA A 39 8.18 -0.11 2.56
CA ALA A 39 6.74 0.11 2.59
C ALA A 39 6.15 0.18 1.18
N ILE A 40 4.87 -0.12 1.08
CA ILE A 40 4.05 0.08 -0.11
C ILE A 40 2.69 0.67 0.28
N PHE A 41 2.25 1.68 -0.46
CA PHE A 41 0.89 2.16 -0.43
C PHE A 41 0.33 2.10 -1.85
N THR A 42 -0.66 1.26 -2.04
CA THR A 42 -1.26 1.03 -3.36
C THR A 42 -2.77 1.18 -3.31
N ALA A 43 -3.32 1.77 -4.36
CA ALA A 43 -4.75 1.80 -4.63
C ALA A 43 -4.98 1.53 -6.11
N THR A 44 -6.02 0.77 -6.42
CA THR A 44 -6.50 0.49 -7.78
C THR A 44 -8.00 0.68 -7.84
N ASP A 45 -8.48 1.21 -8.95
CA ASP A 45 -9.91 1.37 -9.23
C ASP A 45 -10.16 1.10 -10.73
N GLN A 46 -10.81 -0.02 -11.02
CA GLN A 46 -11.09 -0.46 -12.40
C GLN A 46 -12.06 0.47 -13.15
N LEU A 47 -12.90 1.20 -12.41
CA LEU A 47 -13.86 2.15 -12.99
C LEU A 47 -13.26 3.54 -13.20
N SER A 48 -12.23 3.86 -12.43
CA SER A 48 -11.58 5.17 -12.43
C SER A 48 -10.07 5.03 -12.27
N PRO A 49 -9.35 4.57 -13.33
CA PRO A 49 -7.90 4.33 -13.25
C PRO A 49 -7.06 5.56 -12.88
N ASN A 50 -7.62 6.76 -13.02
CA ASN A 50 -6.97 8.01 -12.57
C ASN A 50 -6.77 8.07 -11.04
N TYR A 51 -7.42 7.18 -10.29
CA TYR A 51 -7.22 7.03 -8.84
C TYR A 51 -6.19 5.96 -8.49
N ASP A 52 -5.64 5.28 -9.49
CA ASP A 52 -4.60 4.30 -9.28
C ASP A 52 -3.30 4.99 -8.89
N PHE A 53 -2.67 4.47 -7.87
CA PHE A 53 -1.33 4.86 -7.51
C PHE A 53 -0.56 3.73 -6.83
N VAL A 54 0.74 3.82 -6.90
CA VAL A 54 1.67 2.97 -6.14
C VAL A 54 2.80 3.86 -5.62
N PHE A 55 2.84 4.04 -4.31
CA PHE A 55 3.98 4.67 -3.63
C PHE A 55 4.77 3.59 -2.90
N THR A 56 6.08 3.62 -3.01
CA THR A 56 6.96 2.63 -2.39
C THR A 56 8.12 3.31 -1.68
N HIS A 57 8.60 2.71 -0.60
CA HIS A 57 9.83 3.09 0.07
C HIS A 57 10.78 1.90 0.13
N ASN A 58 12.01 2.09 -0.30
CA ASN A 58 13.10 1.10 -0.32
C ASN A 58 12.78 -0.21 -1.07
N ILE A 59 11.79 -0.23 -1.94
CA ILE A 59 11.57 -1.37 -2.84
C ILE A 59 12.36 -1.11 -4.14
N PRO A 60 13.28 -2.02 -4.53
CA PRO A 60 14.09 -1.83 -5.74
C PRO A 60 13.21 -1.69 -6.99
N PRO A 61 13.53 -0.76 -7.91
CA PRO A 61 12.74 -0.57 -9.14
C PRO A 61 12.64 -1.82 -10.01
N GLU A 62 13.68 -2.66 -10.03
CA GLU A 62 13.69 -3.96 -10.73
C GLU A 62 12.68 -4.93 -10.14
N SER A 63 12.50 -4.95 -8.81
CA SER A 63 11.51 -5.78 -8.13
C SER A 63 10.09 -5.31 -8.45
N MET A 64 9.88 -3.98 -8.51
CA MET A 64 8.59 -3.43 -8.93
C MET A 64 8.28 -3.75 -10.40
N ARG A 65 9.28 -3.76 -11.28
CA ARG A 65 9.10 -4.22 -12.68
C ARG A 65 8.76 -5.70 -12.75
N ALA A 66 9.43 -6.53 -11.95
CA ALA A 66 9.11 -7.96 -11.86
C ALA A 66 7.69 -8.22 -11.32
N TYR A 67 7.24 -7.39 -10.37
CA TYR A 67 5.88 -7.46 -9.86
C TYR A 67 4.82 -7.05 -10.90
N GLN A 68 5.16 -6.12 -11.79
CA GLN A 68 4.28 -5.72 -12.91
C GLN A 68 4.13 -6.82 -13.97
N ASP A 69 5.00 -7.85 -13.97
CA ASP A 69 4.74 -9.07 -14.72
C ASP A 69 3.39 -9.65 -14.28
N GLU A 70 2.46 -9.76 -15.23
CA GLU A 70 1.09 -10.24 -14.96
C GLU A 70 1.07 -11.55 -14.17
N GLN A 71 2.05 -12.42 -14.39
CA GLN A 71 2.15 -13.69 -13.67
C GLN A 71 2.35 -13.47 -12.17
N VAL A 72 3.25 -12.60 -11.75
CA VAL A 72 3.53 -12.33 -10.31
C VAL A 72 2.35 -11.66 -9.65
N LYS A 73 1.75 -10.67 -10.32
CA LYS A 73 0.57 -9.96 -9.84
C LYS A 73 -0.64 -10.89 -9.67
N VAL A 74 -0.87 -11.79 -10.63
CA VAL A 74 -1.98 -12.76 -10.56
C VAL A 74 -1.74 -13.78 -9.43
N ILE A 75 -0.50 -14.23 -9.25
CA ILE A 75 -0.12 -15.13 -8.16
C ILE A 75 -0.34 -14.43 -6.81
N ASP A 76 0.15 -13.21 -6.66
CA ASP A 76 -0.04 -12.41 -5.44
C ASP A 76 -1.52 -12.29 -5.07
N MET A 77 -2.37 -11.93 -6.03
CA MET A 77 -3.81 -11.87 -5.82
C MET A 77 -4.41 -13.22 -5.43
N ARG A 78 -3.95 -14.33 -6.01
CA ARG A 78 -4.46 -15.67 -5.68
C ARG A 78 -4.14 -16.11 -4.26
N ILE A 79 -2.93 -15.83 -3.80
CA ILE A 79 -2.50 -16.21 -2.45
C ILE A 79 -3.05 -15.27 -1.37
N HIS A 80 -3.13 -13.98 -1.64
CA HIS A 80 -3.41 -12.99 -0.59
C HIS A 80 -4.86 -12.49 -0.58
N ALA A 81 -5.58 -12.46 -1.71
CA ALA A 81 -6.97 -12.02 -1.74
C ALA A 81 -7.88 -12.79 -0.76
N PRO A 82 -7.76 -14.13 -0.57
CA PRO A 82 -8.59 -14.84 0.40
C PRO A 82 -8.46 -14.29 1.81
N TYR A 83 -7.26 -13.93 2.26
CA TYR A 83 -7.04 -13.32 3.58
C TYR A 83 -7.77 -11.98 3.72
N TRP A 84 -7.75 -11.18 2.66
CA TRP A 84 -8.38 -9.87 2.67
C TRP A 84 -9.90 -9.94 2.59
N MET A 85 -10.44 -10.97 1.94
CA MET A 85 -11.90 -11.14 1.80
C MET A 85 -12.59 -11.38 3.15
N GLU A 86 -11.89 -11.94 4.12
CA GLU A 86 -12.38 -12.19 5.48
C GLU A 86 -12.21 -11.01 6.44
N LYS A 87 -11.46 -9.97 6.04
CA LYS A 87 -11.12 -8.82 6.89
C LYS A 87 -12.09 -7.66 6.71
N ALA A 88 -12.37 -6.95 7.80
CA ALA A 88 -13.08 -5.67 7.73
C ALA A 88 -12.12 -4.54 7.26
N LEU A 89 -12.67 -3.45 6.75
CA LEU A 89 -11.88 -2.27 6.41
C LEU A 89 -11.22 -1.68 7.66
N GLY A 90 -9.92 -1.46 7.59
CA GLY A 90 -9.09 -1.03 8.70
C GLY A 90 -8.49 -2.17 9.53
N ASP A 91 -8.86 -3.42 9.23
CA ASP A 91 -8.19 -4.56 9.84
C ASP A 91 -6.79 -4.78 9.27
N THR A 92 -5.93 -5.36 10.10
CA THR A 92 -4.55 -5.69 9.77
C THR A 92 -4.39 -7.17 9.46
N VAL A 93 -3.36 -7.48 8.69
CA VAL A 93 -2.84 -8.82 8.45
C VAL A 93 -1.37 -8.83 8.79
N LEU A 94 -0.96 -9.73 9.67
CA LEU A 94 0.44 -10.07 9.91
C LEU A 94 0.74 -11.38 9.20
N GLN A 95 1.83 -11.42 8.46
CA GLN A 95 2.22 -12.59 7.67
C GLN A 95 3.73 -12.72 7.60
N SER A 96 4.21 -13.96 7.54
CA SER A 96 5.61 -14.25 7.26
C SER A 96 5.73 -15.06 5.97
N PHE A 97 6.52 -14.56 5.04
CA PHE A 97 6.85 -15.26 3.79
C PHE A 97 7.97 -16.29 3.95
N ALA A 98 8.58 -16.38 5.15
CA ALA A 98 9.61 -17.37 5.43
C ALA A 98 9.13 -18.80 5.13
N ILE A 99 7.87 -19.10 5.46
CA ILE A 99 7.27 -20.42 5.22
C ILE A 99 7.15 -20.79 3.73
N TYR A 100 7.14 -19.78 2.84
CA TYR A 100 7.01 -20.01 1.40
C TYR A 100 8.27 -20.59 0.76
N ALA A 101 9.45 -20.35 1.39
CA ALA A 101 10.73 -20.90 0.94
C ALA A 101 10.78 -22.45 0.98
N ASP A 102 10.02 -23.05 1.89
CA ASP A 102 10.00 -24.49 2.12
C ASP A 102 8.85 -25.21 1.39
N MET A 103 8.02 -24.45 0.66
CA MET A 103 6.92 -25.00 -0.11
C MET A 103 7.39 -25.68 -1.41
N PRO A 104 6.61 -26.63 -1.99
CA PRO A 104 6.92 -27.21 -3.29
C PRO A 104 7.07 -26.14 -4.36
N LYS A 105 8.08 -26.32 -5.25
CA LYS A 105 8.50 -25.31 -6.24
C LYS A 105 7.45 -24.94 -7.28
N ASP A 106 6.44 -25.74 -7.45
CA ASP A 106 5.30 -25.54 -8.34
C ASP A 106 4.12 -24.81 -7.69
N THR A 107 4.22 -24.45 -6.40
CA THR A 107 3.19 -23.69 -5.71
C THR A 107 3.27 -22.20 -5.99
N ASP A 108 2.13 -21.54 -6.00
CA ASP A 108 2.04 -20.07 -6.15
C ASP A 108 2.86 -19.34 -5.08
N GLN A 109 2.83 -19.83 -3.83
CA GLN A 109 3.57 -19.26 -2.70
C GLN A 109 5.10 -19.30 -2.94
N TYR A 110 5.64 -20.45 -3.37
CA TYR A 110 7.07 -20.56 -3.69
C TYR A 110 7.46 -19.66 -4.86
N ILE A 111 6.66 -19.63 -5.91
CA ILE A 111 6.90 -18.78 -7.08
C ILE A 111 6.90 -17.30 -6.71
N PHE A 112 5.94 -16.86 -5.89
CA PHE A 112 5.88 -15.50 -5.36
C PHE A 112 7.13 -15.17 -4.52
N TYR A 113 7.51 -16.10 -3.63
CA TYR A 113 8.71 -15.94 -2.81
C TYR A 113 9.97 -15.76 -3.66
N GLU A 114 10.23 -16.64 -4.61
CA GLU A 114 11.44 -16.59 -5.45
C GLU A 114 11.48 -15.39 -6.39
N LYS A 115 10.32 -15.01 -6.95
CA LYS A 115 10.25 -13.92 -7.93
C LYS A 115 10.13 -12.53 -7.31
N PHE A 116 9.55 -12.41 -6.12
CA PHE A 116 9.28 -11.11 -5.51
C PHE A 116 9.83 -10.98 -4.09
N ALA A 117 9.39 -11.78 -3.13
CA ALA A 117 9.70 -11.59 -1.73
C ALA A 117 11.22 -11.67 -1.43
N LYS A 118 11.88 -12.70 -1.96
CA LYS A 118 13.32 -12.92 -1.79
C LYS A 118 14.18 -11.84 -2.45
N PRO A 119 13.97 -11.45 -3.72
CA PRO A 119 14.73 -10.35 -4.34
C PRO A 119 14.51 -8.99 -3.67
N THR A 120 13.34 -8.75 -3.08
CA THR A 120 13.06 -7.52 -2.32
C THR A 120 13.53 -7.58 -0.87
N ASN A 121 14.07 -8.73 -0.44
CA ASN A 121 14.47 -8.98 0.95
C ASN A 121 13.29 -8.79 1.94
N ILE A 122 12.07 -9.11 1.51
CA ILE A 122 10.85 -9.05 2.32
C ILE A 122 10.56 -10.41 2.93
N THR A 123 10.42 -10.46 4.25
CA THR A 123 10.06 -11.69 4.97
C THR A 123 8.85 -11.50 5.85
N HIS A 124 8.81 -10.48 6.69
CA HIS A 124 7.68 -10.21 7.57
C HIS A 124 6.88 -9.04 7.04
N VAL A 125 5.56 -9.20 7.02
CA VAL A 125 4.63 -8.21 6.47
C VAL A 125 3.61 -7.85 7.54
N ALA A 126 3.38 -6.55 7.70
CA ALA A 126 2.25 -6.00 8.41
C ALA A 126 1.49 -5.09 7.45
N ALA A 127 0.26 -5.43 7.15
CA ALA A 127 -0.53 -4.72 6.16
C ALA A 127 -1.91 -4.36 6.70
N VAL A 128 -2.51 -3.28 6.19
CA VAL A 128 -3.86 -2.83 6.56
C VAL A 128 -4.71 -2.64 5.32
N LEU A 129 -5.94 -3.17 5.37
CA LEU A 129 -6.93 -3.03 4.30
C LEU A 129 -7.62 -1.68 4.42
N LEU A 130 -7.41 -0.82 3.43
CA LEU A 130 -7.96 0.54 3.43
C LEU A 130 -9.25 0.65 2.63
N GLU A 131 -9.35 -0.09 1.55
CA GLU A 131 -10.53 -0.13 0.70
C GLU A 131 -10.68 -1.48 0.03
N ARG A 132 -11.93 -1.90 -0.14
CA ARG A 132 -12.31 -3.09 -0.91
C ARG A 132 -13.73 -2.93 -1.44
N SER A 133 -13.86 -3.03 -2.75
CA SER A 133 -15.13 -3.19 -3.46
C SER A 133 -14.96 -4.23 -4.58
N VAL A 134 -15.98 -4.39 -5.39
CA VAL A 134 -15.90 -5.24 -6.61
C VAL A 134 -14.88 -4.67 -7.61
N TYR A 135 -14.69 -3.35 -7.62
CA TYR A 135 -13.89 -2.64 -8.62
C TYR A 135 -12.67 -1.94 -8.05
N SER A 136 -12.59 -1.78 -6.74
CA SER A 136 -11.51 -1.01 -6.12
C SER A 136 -10.88 -1.74 -4.95
N TRP A 137 -9.58 -1.51 -4.79
CA TRP A 137 -8.76 -2.12 -3.76
C TRP A 137 -7.67 -1.16 -3.31
N ALA A 138 -7.48 -1.01 -2.00
CA ALA A 138 -6.36 -0.25 -1.48
C ALA A 138 -5.79 -0.91 -0.23
N VAL A 139 -4.46 -1.02 -0.20
CA VAL A 139 -3.69 -1.63 0.89
C VAL A 139 -2.48 -0.74 1.19
N PHE A 140 -2.20 -0.59 2.47
CA PHE A 140 -0.92 -0.10 2.96
C PHE A 140 -0.18 -1.25 3.65
N ALA A 141 1.09 -1.44 3.35
CA ALA A 141 1.91 -2.46 3.99
C ALA A 141 3.30 -1.94 4.32
N VAL A 142 3.82 -2.42 5.43
CA VAL A 142 5.23 -2.29 5.82
C VAL A 142 5.84 -3.68 5.94
N HIS A 143 7.14 -3.76 5.66
CA HIS A 143 7.82 -5.04 5.61
C HIS A 143 9.13 -5.00 6.37
N ARG A 144 9.54 -6.17 6.86
CA ARG A 144 10.84 -6.42 7.49
C ARG A 144 11.62 -7.48 6.71
N SER A 145 12.92 -7.30 6.73
CA SER A 145 13.87 -8.28 6.21
C SER A 145 13.97 -9.51 7.14
N PRO A 146 14.53 -10.64 6.67
CA PRO A 146 14.67 -11.85 7.49
C PRO A 146 15.62 -11.70 8.71
N GLN A 147 16.35 -10.58 8.82
CA GLN A 147 17.24 -10.28 9.95
C GLN A 147 16.51 -9.59 11.12
N LEU A 148 15.27 -9.17 10.90
CA LEU A 148 14.43 -8.52 11.91
C LEU A 148 13.38 -9.49 12.43
N ASP A 149 12.90 -9.24 13.65
CA ASP A 149 11.83 -10.02 14.26
C ASP A 149 10.48 -9.76 13.55
N GLU A 150 9.55 -10.70 13.71
CA GLU A 150 8.16 -10.52 13.30
C GLU A 150 7.52 -9.31 14.00
N TYR A 151 6.44 -8.79 13.41
CA TYR A 151 5.69 -7.71 14.04
C TYR A 151 4.98 -8.20 15.29
N SER A 152 5.12 -7.45 16.38
CA SER A 152 4.42 -7.66 17.64
C SER A 152 2.98 -7.17 17.58
N GLU A 153 2.14 -7.63 18.51
CA GLU A 153 0.77 -7.12 18.68
C GLU A 153 0.72 -5.59 18.93
N GLN A 154 1.77 -5.02 19.55
CA GLN A 154 1.82 -3.59 19.80
C GLN A 154 2.05 -2.80 18.51
N GLU A 155 2.91 -3.29 17.63
CA GLU A 155 3.17 -2.70 16.32
C GLU A 155 1.96 -2.86 15.40
N GLU A 156 1.28 -4.00 15.46
CA GLU A 156 0.01 -4.20 14.78
C GLU A 156 -1.04 -3.17 15.20
N LYS A 157 -1.17 -2.90 16.51
CA LYS A 157 -2.09 -1.88 17.02
C LYS A 157 -1.72 -0.48 16.54
N ILE A 158 -0.43 -0.15 16.42
CA ILE A 158 0.03 1.11 15.83
C ILE A 158 -0.41 1.19 14.37
N LEU A 159 -0.11 0.15 13.57
CA LEU A 159 -0.49 0.13 12.16
C LEU A 159 -2.01 0.22 11.96
N LYS A 160 -2.80 -0.45 12.82
CA LYS A 160 -4.26 -0.36 12.80
C LYS A 160 -4.76 1.06 13.06
N ARG A 161 -4.14 1.81 14.00
CA ARG A 161 -4.50 3.23 14.24
C ARG A 161 -4.10 4.11 13.05
N LEU A 162 -2.89 3.96 12.51
CA LEU A 162 -2.46 4.67 11.30
C LEU A 162 -3.38 4.35 10.11
N GLY A 163 -3.84 3.11 10.00
CA GLY A 163 -4.79 2.66 8.98
C GLY A 163 -6.07 3.49 8.90
N VAL A 164 -6.60 3.92 10.05
CA VAL A 164 -7.77 4.82 10.10
C VAL A 164 -7.48 6.14 9.38
N HIS A 165 -6.30 6.73 9.62
CA HIS A 165 -5.88 7.99 9.02
C HIS A 165 -5.50 7.84 7.55
N LEU A 166 -4.80 6.77 7.18
CA LEU A 166 -4.48 6.43 5.79
C LEU A 166 -5.74 6.24 4.95
N ARG A 167 -6.73 5.54 5.47
CA ARG A 167 -8.03 5.39 4.81
C ARG A 167 -8.73 6.73 4.59
N ARG A 168 -8.71 7.60 5.60
CA ARG A 168 -9.30 8.94 5.49
C ARG A 168 -8.55 9.80 4.47
N ALA A 169 -7.23 9.74 4.48
CA ALA A 169 -6.38 10.43 3.51
C ALA A 169 -6.64 9.96 2.08
N LEU A 170 -6.83 8.65 1.86
CA LEU A 170 -7.22 8.09 0.56
C LEU A 170 -8.56 8.67 0.08
N GLN A 171 -9.56 8.77 0.96
CA GLN A 171 -10.86 9.36 0.63
C GLN A 171 -10.74 10.84 0.23
N ILE A 172 -9.93 11.61 0.97
CA ILE A 172 -9.65 13.02 0.66
C ILE A 172 -8.94 13.14 -0.69
N TYR A 173 -7.90 12.35 -0.92
CA TYR A 173 -7.17 12.33 -2.19
C TYR A 173 -8.10 12.08 -3.39
N ARG A 174 -8.98 11.09 -3.30
CA ARG A 174 -9.95 10.77 -4.36
C ARG A 174 -10.93 11.91 -4.62
N GLN A 175 -11.44 12.56 -3.57
CA GLN A 175 -12.33 13.70 -3.74
C GLN A 175 -11.64 14.89 -4.42
N ILE A 176 -10.40 15.18 -4.05
CA ILE A 176 -9.61 16.25 -4.67
C ILE A 176 -9.35 15.94 -6.16
N THR A 177 -8.99 14.69 -6.48
CA THR A 177 -8.75 14.26 -7.85
C THR A 177 -10.01 14.41 -8.71
N LEU A 178 -11.18 14.00 -8.20
CA LEU A 178 -12.48 14.20 -8.85
C LEU A 178 -12.73 15.68 -9.16
N LEU A 179 -12.59 16.55 -8.16
CA LEU A 179 -12.82 17.99 -8.34
C LEU A 179 -11.87 18.61 -9.36
N GLN A 180 -10.62 18.15 -9.41
CA GLN A 180 -9.63 18.61 -10.39
C GLN A 180 -9.99 18.15 -11.81
N GLU A 181 -10.51 16.93 -11.97
CA GLU A 181 -10.97 16.41 -13.26
C GLU A 181 -12.21 17.18 -13.76
N ASP A 182 -13.19 17.41 -12.91
CA ASP A 182 -14.38 18.17 -13.24
C ASP A 182 -14.00 19.59 -13.68
N LYS A 183 -13.10 20.24 -12.94
CA LYS A 183 -12.58 21.55 -13.28
C LYS A 183 -11.89 21.54 -14.66
N ARG A 184 -11.04 20.55 -14.92
CA ARG A 184 -10.35 20.39 -16.21
C ARG A 184 -11.34 20.20 -17.36
N ASN A 185 -12.36 19.37 -17.17
CA ASN A 185 -13.40 19.11 -18.16
C ASN A 185 -14.20 20.38 -18.48
N ILE A 186 -14.56 21.17 -17.45
CA ILE A 186 -15.24 22.46 -17.65
C ILE A 186 -14.38 23.42 -18.48
N TYR A 187 -13.08 23.56 -18.18
CA TYR A 187 -12.20 24.41 -18.97
C TYR A 187 -12.07 23.93 -20.41
N GLN A 188 -11.96 22.62 -20.65
CA GLN A 188 -11.91 22.08 -22.02
C GLN A 188 -13.20 22.38 -22.80
N VAL A 189 -14.37 22.33 -22.15
CA VAL A 189 -15.64 22.71 -22.77
C VAL A 189 -15.66 24.21 -23.10
N LEU A 190 -15.27 25.06 -22.14
CA LEU A 190 -15.24 26.52 -22.34
C LEU A 190 -14.27 26.94 -23.46
N ASP A 191 -13.11 26.29 -23.56
CA ASP A 191 -12.13 26.59 -24.61
C ASP A 191 -12.63 26.21 -26.00
N ARG A 192 -13.51 25.22 -26.14
CA ARG A 192 -14.16 24.88 -27.41
C ARG A 192 -15.18 25.92 -27.87
N PHE A 193 -15.71 26.72 -26.95
CA PHE A 193 -16.66 27.79 -27.25
C PHE A 193 -16.00 29.18 -27.37
N LYS A 194 -14.69 29.29 -27.12
CA LYS A 194 -13.93 30.50 -27.45
C LYS A 194 -13.61 30.51 -28.96
N ILE A 195 -14.44 31.23 -29.73
CA ILE A 195 -14.19 31.62 -31.12
C ILE A 195 -13.34 32.85 -31.13
#